data_c1c7bc9c3da9c4cd93f5e1c16e2eb305
#
_entry.id   c1c7bc9c3da9c4cd93f5e1c16e2eb305
#
_cell.length_a   1.000
_cell.length_b   1.000
_cell.length_c   1.000
_cell.angle_alpha   90.00
_cell.angle_beta   90.00
_cell.angle_gamma   90.00
#
_symmetry.space_group_name_H-M   'P 1'
#
loop_
_entity.id
_entity.type
_entity.pdbx_description
1 polymer ?
#
loop_
_entity_poly.entity_id
_entity_poly.type
_entity_poly.pdbx_seq_one_letter_code
_entity_poly.pdbx_strand_id
1 'polypeptide(L)'
;TGENAGTWGTKTNANLSLIEQLTGGFNSQAVTDSGTPTALTIADGALTGTAQQRVIELTGSISGSRIVTFPLLTENFYFIKNSTSGAQTVQLKAVSGSGATVTFATGNKGWKVIYLDGVATNTGVYEIAIDTTASAAGSDTQVQFNNSGAFGASANLTWDDANLLIDAEGDLRLGDNSGTEYVGIDAPATVSASYTITLPTAVAGSANFALTTTDGSGNTQWVATSTFGISTGKAIAMAMIFG
;
A
#
# COMPACT_ATOMS: atom_id res chain seq x y z
N THR A 1 28.20 -32.11 -48.26
CA THR A 1 28.94 -31.31 -47.28
C THR A 1 28.18 -30.02 -47.06
N GLY A 2 27.34 -29.94 -45.99
CA GLY A 2 26.57 -28.78 -45.64
C GLY A 2 27.39 -27.72 -44.95
N GLU A 3 26.94 -26.49 -44.92
CA GLU A 3 27.55 -25.30 -44.33
C GLU A 3 28.06 -25.50 -42.90
N ASN A 4 27.44 -26.43 -42.15
CA ASN A 4 27.74 -26.73 -40.74
C ASN A 4 28.36 -28.13 -40.55
N ALA A 5 28.99 -28.73 -41.58
CA ALA A 5 29.61 -30.06 -41.47
C ALA A 5 30.69 -30.07 -40.37
N GLY A 6 30.54 -30.95 -39.39
CA GLY A 6 31.43 -31.05 -38.22
C GLY A 6 31.18 -30.08 -37.08
N THR A 7 30.34 -29.04 -37.27
CA THR A 7 30.02 -28.05 -36.24
C THR A 7 28.55 -28.01 -35.85
N TRP A 8 27.74 -28.89 -36.40
CA TRP A 8 26.30 -28.94 -36.20
C TRP A 8 25.91 -28.99 -34.71
N GLY A 9 26.53 -29.87 -33.93
CA GLY A 9 26.20 -29.99 -32.50
C GLY A 9 26.53 -28.73 -31.70
N THR A 10 27.67 -28.11 -32.00
CA THR A 10 28.08 -26.86 -31.35
C THR A 10 27.11 -25.72 -31.68
N LYS A 11 26.68 -25.58 -32.93
CA LYS A 11 25.73 -24.57 -33.35
C LYS A 11 24.37 -24.78 -32.70
N THR A 12 23.87 -26.03 -32.65
CA THR A 12 22.61 -26.39 -32.00
C THR A 12 22.65 -26.07 -30.51
N ASN A 13 23.71 -26.43 -29.81
CA ASN A 13 23.86 -26.13 -28.39
C ASN A 13 23.92 -24.61 -28.12
N ALA A 14 24.65 -23.86 -28.97
CA ALA A 14 24.66 -22.39 -28.84
C ALA A 14 23.27 -21.77 -29.02
N ASN A 15 22.50 -22.24 -29.99
CA ASN A 15 21.13 -21.77 -30.21
C ASN A 15 20.20 -22.11 -29.03
N LEU A 16 20.34 -23.31 -28.44
CA LEU A 16 19.58 -23.69 -27.24
C LEU A 16 19.94 -22.79 -26.04
N SER A 17 21.23 -22.51 -25.87
CA SER A 17 21.70 -21.59 -24.81
C SER A 17 21.20 -20.15 -25.02
N LEU A 18 21.10 -19.67 -26.27
CA LEU A 18 20.48 -18.37 -26.57
C LEU A 18 19.00 -18.34 -26.20
N ILE A 19 18.26 -19.42 -26.48
CA ILE A 19 16.86 -19.56 -26.09
C ILE A 19 16.74 -19.55 -24.55
N GLU A 20 17.62 -20.28 -23.86
CA GLU A 20 17.67 -20.31 -22.40
C GLU A 20 17.95 -18.91 -21.80
N GLN A 21 18.92 -18.18 -22.33
CA GLN A 21 19.21 -16.80 -21.94
C GLN A 21 17.98 -15.91 -22.13
N LEU A 22 17.32 -16.00 -23.28
CA LEU A 22 16.16 -15.19 -23.63
C LEU A 22 14.93 -15.52 -22.77
N THR A 23 14.78 -16.76 -22.32
CA THR A 23 13.59 -17.20 -21.56
C THR A 23 13.75 -17.03 -20.05
N GLY A 24 14.94 -17.24 -19.49
CA GLY A 24 15.16 -17.25 -18.03
C GLY A 24 16.56 -16.83 -17.58
N GLY A 25 17.42 -16.38 -18.49
CA GLY A 25 18.81 -16.04 -18.17
C GLY A 25 18.93 -14.80 -17.29
N PHE A 26 20.05 -14.75 -16.55
CA PHE A 26 20.39 -13.67 -15.62
C PHE A 26 21.74 -13.01 -16.02
N ASN A 27 21.76 -11.67 -16.01
CA ASN A 27 22.97 -10.87 -16.17
C ASN A 27 23.12 -9.86 -15.02
N SER A 28 24.30 -9.81 -14.42
CA SER A 28 24.69 -8.73 -13.50
C SER A 28 25.52 -7.71 -14.26
N GLN A 29 24.94 -6.51 -14.46
CA GLN A 29 25.54 -5.42 -15.22
C GLN A 29 26.01 -4.31 -14.27
N ALA A 30 27.33 -4.09 -14.22
CA ALA A 30 27.85 -2.91 -13.53
C ALA A 30 27.50 -1.64 -14.30
N VAL A 31 26.88 -0.69 -13.63
CA VAL A 31 26.58 0.66 -14.16
C VAL A 31 27.82 1.53 -14.03
N THR A 32 28.27 2.08 -15.14
CA THR A 32 29.47 2.94 -15.19
C THR A 32 29.19 4.25 -14.45
N ASP A 33 30.04 4.59 -13.47
CA ASP A 33 29.95 5.87 -12.73
C ASP A 33 30.69 7.01 -13.46
N SER A 34 30.50 7.09 -14.74
CA SER A 34 30.97 8.19 -15.60
C SER A 34 29.78 8.89 -16.26
N GLY A 35 30.02 9.99 -16.95
CA GLY A 35 28.98 10.65 -17.76
C GLY A 35 28.54 9.85 -19.00
N THR A 36 29.24 8.76 -19.33
CA THR A 36 28.93 7.90 -20.48
C THR A 36 27.85 6.89 -20.11
N PRO A 37 26.80 6.70 -20.93
CA PRO A 37 25.80 5.68 -20.70
C PRO A 37 26.38 4.26 -20.68
N THR A 38 25.87 3.41 -19.80
CA THR A 38 26.16 1.97 -19.79
C THR A 38 25.34 1.31 -20.90
N ALA A 39 26.01 0.85 -21.96
CA ALA A 39 25.33 0.21 -23.09
C ALA A 39 25.15 -1.29 -22.84
N LEU A 40 23.90 -1.75 -22.89
CA LEU A 40 23.55 -3.16 -23.01
C LEU A 40 23.65 -3.57 -24.48
N THR A 41 24.02 -4.82 -24.75
CA THR A 41 24.30 -5.32 -26.09
C THR A 41 23.52 -6.59 -26.40
N ILE A 42 23.18 -6.76 -27.67
CA ILE A 42 22.71 -8.03 -28.24
C ILE A 42 23.81 -8.46 -29.22
N ALA A 43 24.32 -9.69 -29.05
CA ALA A 43 25.33 -10.24 -29.90
C ALA A 43 24.69 -11.28 -30.83
N ASP A 44 24.66 -11.00 -32.14
CA ASP A 44 24.08 -11.91 -33.13
C ASP A 44 24.81 -13.25 -33.17
N GLY A 45 24.07 -14.31 -32.84
CA GLY A 45 24.60 -15.68 -32.81
C GLY A 45 25.64 -16.00 -31.74
N ALA A 46 25.94 -15.09 -30.81
CA ALA A 46 26.87 -15.27 -29.71
C ALA A 46 26.20 -15.13 -28.34
N LEU A 47 26.80 -15.77 -27.32
CA LEU A 47 26.25 -15.82 -25.95
C LEU A 47 26.67 -14.62 -25.07
N THR A 48 27.35 -13.64 -25.65
CA THR A 48 28.02 -12.56 -24.90
C THR A 48 27.19 -11.27 -24.75
N GLY A 49 25.98 -11.19 -25.33
CA GLY A 49 25.16 -10.01 -25.26
C GLY A 49 24.56 -9.82 -23.86
N THR A 50 24.76 -8.64 -23.30
CA THR A 50 24.27 -8.29 -21.94
C THR A 50 22.77 -8.01 -21.89
N ALA A 51 22.13 -7.70 -23.03
CA ALA A 51 20.68 -7.57 -23.17
C ALA A 51 19.99 -8.85 -23.71
N GLN A 52 20.69 -9.98 -23.78
CA GLN A 52 20.12 -11.26 -24.17
C GLN A 52 19.50 -12.02 -23.00
N GLN A 53 19.78 -11.59 -21.79
CA GLN A 53 19.26 -12.20 -20.57
C GLN A 53 17.90 -11.59 -20.19
N ARG A 54 16.96 -12.42 -19.75
CA ARG A 54 15.61 -11.97 -19.33
C ARG A 54 15.67 -11.14 -18.07
N VAL A 55 16.56 -11.46 -17.15
CA VAL A 55 16.73 -10.79 -15.87
C VAL A 55 18.06 -10.04 -15.87
N ILE A 56 18.02 -8.75 -15.60
CA ILE A 56 19.21 -7.90 -15.54
C ILE A 56 19.26 -7.20 -14.20
N GLU A 57 20.32 -7.43 -13.43
CA GLU A 57 20.61 -6.70 -12.21
C GLU A 57 21.65 -5.62 -12.47
N LEU A 58 21.26 -4.37 -12.25
CA LEU A 58 22.14 -3.19 -12.35
C LEU A 58 22.87 -3.02 -11.04
N THR A 59 24.20 -3.14 -11.06
CA THR A 59 25.07 -3.09 -9.88
C THR A 59 26.08 -1.95 -9.98
N GLY A 60 26.90 -1.77 -8.95
CA GLY A 60 27.95 -0.76 -8.88
C GLY A 60 27.63 0.42 -8.00
N SER A 61 28.67 1.20 -7.71
CA SER A 61 28.59 2.43 -6.92
C SER A 61 28.46 3.61 -7.88
N ILE A 62 27.40 4.40 -7.75
CA ILE A 62 27.15 5.58 -8.58
C ILE A 62 27.04 6.84 -7.73
N SER A 63 27.71 7.90 -8.13
CA SER A 63 27.74 9.20 -7.45
C SER A 63 26.83 10.25 -8.10
N GLY A 64 26.31 9.99 -9.30
CA GLY A 64 25.38 10.85 -10.04
C GLY A 64 24.31 10.03 -10.77
N SER A 65 23.32 10.73 -11.34
CA SER A 65 22.31 10.10 -12.20
C SER A 65 22.95 9.43 -13.40
N ARG A 66 22.55 8.19 -13.71
CA ARG A 66 23.14 7.36 -14.77
C ARG A 66 22.11 6.91 -15.77
N ILE A 67 22.59 6.60 -16.96
CA ILE A 67 21.79 6.10 -18.07
C ILE A 67 22.28 4.70 -18.45
N VAL A 68 21.33 3.79 -18.62
CA VAL A 68 21.56 2.45 -19.20
C VAL A 68 20.79 2.40 -20.52
N THR A 69 21.46 1.98 -21.58
CA THR A 69 20.88 1.97 -22.92
C THR A 69 20.71 0.59 -23.48
N PHE A 70 19.61 0.39 -24.20
CA PHE A 70 19.31 -0.81 -24.99
C PHE A 70 19.56 -0.54 -26.47
N PRO A 71 19.91 -1.56 -27.27
CA PRO A 71 20.00 -1.43 -28.72
C PRO A 71 18.65 -1.01 -29.33
N LEU A 72 18.69 -0.31 -30.44
CA LEU A 72 17.49 -0.07 -31.27
C LEU A 72 16.93 -1.39 -31.83
N LEU A 73 15.69 -1.37 -32.25
CA LEU A 73 14.97 -2.55 -32.82
C LEU A 73 14.83 -3.73 -31.86
N THR A 74 15.17 -3.55 -30.60
CA THR A 74 14.92 -4.57 -29.58
C THR A 74 13.42 -4.58 -29.23
N GLU A 75 12.74 -5.67 -29.55
CA GLU A 75 11.40 -5.96 -29.09
C GLU A 75 11.46 -7.09 -28.06
N ASN A 76 11.32 -6.77 -26.80
CA ASN A 76 11.45 -7.73 -25.71
C ASN A 76 10.95 -7.14 -24.39
N PHE A 77 10.69 -8.00 -23.40
CA PHE A 77 10.45 -7.58 -22.03
C PHE A 77 11.53 -8.08 -21.09
N TYR A 78 11.80 -7.32 -20.03
CA TYR A 78 12.85 -7.60 -19.06
C TYR A 78 12.37 -7.38 -17.63
N PHE A 79 12.94 -8.17 -16.73
CA PHE A 79 12.93 -7.92 -15.29
C PHE A 79 14.23 -7.21 -14.92
N ILE A 80 14.15 -5.94 -14.57
CA ILE A 80 15.32 -5.14 -14.23
C ILE A 80 15.32 -4.86 -12.74
N LYS A 81 16.42 -5.18 -12.06
CA LYS A 81 16.65 -4.83 -10.66
C LYS A 81 17.70 -3.72 -10.56
N ASN A 82 17.37 -2.67 -9.81
CA ASN A 82 18.36 -1.66 -9.47
C ASN A 82 18.99 -1.99 -8.10
N SER A 83 20.20 -2.51 -8.12
CA SER A 83 21.06 -2.79 -6.94
C SER A 83 22.26 -1.85 -6.86
N THR A 84 22.27 -0.73 -7.61
CA THR A 84 23.36 0.26 -7.50
C THR A 84 23.39 0.86 -6.12
N SER A 85 24.55 1.21 -5.58
CA SER A 85 24.66 1.97 -4.35
C SER A 85 24.52 3.48 -4.63
N GLY A 86 24.19 4.25 -3.59
CA GLY A 86 23.91 5.68 -3.70
C GLY A 86 22.43 5.98 -4.04
N ALA A 87 21.97 7.16 -3.63
CA ALA A 87 20.59 7.62 -3.81
C ALA A 87 20.44 8.39 -5.14
N GLN A 88 20.84 7.80 -6.25
CA GLN A 88 20.84 8.42 -7.57
C GLN A 88 19.79 7.78 -8.49
N THR A 89 19.36 8.52 -9.52
CA THR A 89 18.46 7.98 -10.54
C THR A 89 19.20 7.11 -11.52
N VAL A 90 18.52 6.06 -12.02
CA VAL A 90 18.99 5.26 -13.16
C VAL A 90 17.91 5.27 -14.23
N GLN A 91 18.20 5.89 -15.39
CA GLN A 91 17.31 5.95 -16.52
C GLN A 91 17.60 4.81 -17.51
N LEU A 92 16.55 4.14 -17.94
CA LEU A 92 16.55 3.10 -18.98
C LEU A 92 15.99 3.72 -20.26
N LYS A 93 16.72 3.64 -21.37
CA LYS A 93 16.27 4.19 -22.65
C LYS A 93 16.93 3.44 -23.82
N ALA A 94 16.48 3.65 -25.03
CA ALA A 94 17.22 3.22 -26.23
C ALA A 94 18.50 4.02 -26.41
N VAL A 95 19.47 3.45 -27.13
CA VAL A 95 20.78 4.08 -27.38
C VAL A 95 20.64 5.41 -28.11
N SER A 96 19.62 5.60 -28.91
CA SER A 96 19.32 6.85 -29.62
C SER A 96 17.80 7.01 -29.81
N GLY A 97 17.40 8.14 -30.45
CA GLY A 97 15.99 8.44 -30.70
C GLY A 97 15.28 9.08 -29.52
N SER A 98 13.98 9.36 -29.72
CA SER A 98 13.08 10.03 -28.78
C SER A 98 11.99 9.10 -28.20
N GLY A 99 12.23 7.78 -28.23
CA GLY A 99 11.32 6.80 -27.63
C GLY A 99 11.11 7.01 -26.13
N ALA A 100 10.06 6.43 -25.59
CA ALA A 100 9.76 6.48 -24.16
C ALA A 100 10.92 5.96 -23.30
N THR A 101 11.01 6.41 -22.07
CA THR A 101 12.06 6.04 -21.13
C THR A 101 11.48 5.69 -19.77
N VAL A 102 12.17 4.82 -19.05
CA VAL A 102 11.80 4.41 -17.68
C VAL A 102 12.91 4.84 -16.73
N THR A 103 12.56 5.39 -15.59
CA THR A 103 13.54 5.84 -14.59
C THR A 103 13.29 5.19 -13.24
N PHE A 104 14.33 4.62 -12.65
CA PHE A 104 14.37 4.39 -11.22
C PHE A 104 14.60 5.73 -10.53
N ALA A 105 13.61 6.19 -9.76
CA ALA A 105 13.70 7.44 -9.02
C ALA A 105 14.81 7.39 -7.95
N THR A 106 15.17 8.55 -7.42
CA THR A 106 16.14 8.68 -6.34
C THR A 106 15.81 7.74 -5.18
N GLY A 107 16.76 6.90 -4.81
CA GLY A 107 16.60 5.91 -3.72
C GLY A 107 15.78 4.66 -4.09
N ASN A 108 15.17 4.59 -5.26
CA ASN A 108 14.41 3.40 -5.67
C ASN A 108 15.36 2.27 -6.05
N LYS A 109 15.43 1.22 -5.21
CA LYS A 109 16.29 0.03 -5.31
C LYS A 109 15.44 -1.24 -5.44
N GLY A 110 14.53 -1.25 -6.36
CA GLY A 110 13.61 -2.37 -6.54
C GLY A 110 13.67 -2.98 -7.92
N TRP A 111 12.65 -3.76 -8.21
CA TRP A 111 12.41 -4.37 -9.49
C TRP A 111 11.48 -3.49 -10.33
N LYS A 112 11.74 -3.49 -11.65
CA LYS A 112 10.81 -3.01 -12.66
C LYS A 112 10.68 -4.06 -13.75
N VAL A 113 9.47 -4.26 -14.25
CA VAL A 113 9.23 -5.00 -15.49
C VAL A 113 9.09 -3.98 -16.60
N ILE A 114 9.88 -4.13 -17.65
CA ILE A 114 9.86 -3.20 -18.79
C ILE A 114 9.60 -3.95 -20.09
N TYR A 115 8.99 -3.26 -21.04
CA TYR A 115 8.80 -3.69 -22.41
C TYR A 115 9.49 -2.70 -23.35
N LEU A 116 10.20 -3.21 -24.35
CA LEU A 116 10.75 -2.46 -25.45
C LEU A 116 9.95 -2.79 -26.71
N ASP A 117 9.48 -1.77 -27.44
CA ASP A 117 8.57 -1.90 -28.57
C ASP A 117 9.24 -2.18 -29.93
N GLY A 118 10.57 -2.17 -29.98
CA GLY A 118 11.34 -2.44 -31.18
C GLY A 118 11.15 -1.44 -32.34
N VAL A 119 10.50 -0.30 -32.10
CA VAL A 119 10.25 0.67 -33.17
C VAL A 119 11.57 1.23 -33.67
N ALA A 120 11.79 1.16 -34.98
CA ALA A 120 13.00 1.63 -35.65
C ALA A 120 13.20 3.12 -35.36
N THR A 121 14.45 3.51 -35.07
CA THR A 121 14.90 4.87 -34.75
C THR A 121 14.38 5.44 -33.43
N ASN A 122 13.23 5.00 -32.90
CA ASN A 122 12.59 5.51 -31.70
C ASN A 122 12.11 4.40 -30.79
N THR A 123 12.89 3.33 -30.63
CA THR A 123 12.56 2.24 -29.69
C THR A 123 12.22 2.82 -28.31
N GLY A 124 10.99 2.60 -27.85
CA GLY A 124 10.50 3.02 -26.57
C GLY A 124 10.79 1.97 -25.49
N VAL A 125 11.04 2.45 -24.28
CA VAL A 125 11.12 1.64 -23.06
C VAL A 125 9.94 2.00 -22.20
N TYR A 126 9.06 1.05 -21.93
CA TYR A 126 7.83 1.22 -21.17
C TYR A 126 7.87 0.40 -19.89
N GLU A 127 7.46 0.96 -18.77
CA GLU A 127 7.25 0.19 -17.56
C GLU A 127 5.91 -0.54 -17.63
N ILE A 128 5.93 -1.83 -17.40
CA ILE A 128 4.72 -2.61 -17.15
C ILE A 128 4.42 -2.48 -15.66
N ALA A 129 3.46 -1.64 -15.34
CA ALA A 129 2.99 -1.50 -13.96
C ALA A 129 2.31 -2.80 -13.54
N ILE A 130 2.96 -3.56 -12.68
CA ILE A 130 2.30 -4.64 -11.92
C ILE A 130 1.76 -3.96 -10.68
N ASP A 131 0.54 -3.44 -10.77
CA ASP A 131 -0.13 -2.81 -9.64
C ASP A 131 -0.51 -3.89 -8.63
N THR A 132 0.36 -4.08 -7.63
CA THR A 132 0.14 -4.99 -6.51
C THR A 132 -0.26 -4.23 -5.23
N THR A 133 -0.28 -2.91 -5.28
CA THR A 133 -0.65 -2.07 -4.14
C THR A 133 -2.07 -1.57 -4.31
N ALA A 134 -3.00 -2.12 -3.54
CA ALA A 134 -4.24 -1.42 -3.32
C ALA A 134 -3.91 -0.05 -2.72
N SER A 135 -4.19 1.02 -3.45
CA SER A 135 -4.01 2.37 -2.94
C SER A 135 -5.06 2.64 -1.88
N ALA A 136 -4.65 3.12 -0.72
CA ALA A 136 -5.59 3.60 0.28
C ALA A 136 -6.44 4.74 -0.32
N ALA A 137 -7.74 4.70 -0.07
CA ALA A 137 -8.64 5.78 -0.47
C ALA A 137 -8.63 6.92 0.57
N GLY A 138 -8.94 8.13 0.12
CA GLY A 138 -9.07 9.30 1.00
C GLY A 138 -7.75 9.86 1.51
N SER A 139 -7.80 10.49 2.67
CA SER A 139 -6.67 11.13 3.34
C SER A 139 -6.15 10.26 4.48
N ASP A 140 -4.98 10.63 5.01
CA ASP A 140 -4.42 10.02 6.22
C ASP A 140 -5.44 10.04 7.38
N THR A 141 -5.36 9.06 8.26
CA THR A 141 -6.26 8.81 9.39
C THR A 141 -7.66 8.31 9.05
N GLN A 142 -8.14 8.38 7.80
CA GLN A 142 -9.47 7.90 7.43
C GLN A 142 -9.58 6.37 7.46
N VAL A 143 -10.63 5.87 8.08
CA VAL A 143 -10.91 4.43 8.14
C VAL A 143 -11.37 3.94 6.77
N GLN A 144 -10.73 2.88 6.27
CA GLN A 144 -11.06 2.28 4.99
C GLN A 144 -12.27 1.35 5.09
N PHE A 145 -13.13 1.40 4.10
CA PHE A 145 -14.26 0.47 3.97
C PHE A 145 -14.43 0.03 2.51
N ASN A 146 -15.21 -1.03 2.30
CA ASN A 146 -15.56 -1.47 0.95
C ASN A 146 -16.67 -0.57 0.38
N ASN A 147 -16.37 0.16 -0.69
CA ASN A 147 -17.32 0.97 -1.43
C ASN A 147 -17.54 0.34 -2.82
N SER A 148 -18.54 -0.54 -2.94
CA SER A 148 -18.92 -1.19 -4.20
C SER A 148 -17.76 -1.96 -4.88
N GLY A 149 -16.92 -2.63 -4.09
CA GLY A 149 -15.79 -3.43 -4.59
C GLY A 149 -14.46 -2.66 -4.70
N ALA A 150 -14.44 -1.37 -4.37
CA ALA A 150 -13.23 -0.56 -4.26
C ALA A 150 -13.00 -0.11 -2.82
N PHE A 151 -11.77 0.31 -2.48
CA PHE A 151 -11.53 0.99 -1.21
C PHE A 151 -12.21 2.35 -1.21
N GLY A 152 -12.99 2.61 -0.18
CA GLY A 152 -13.59 3.90 0.14
C GLY A 152 -13.08 4.44 1.46
N ALA A 153 -13.17 5.75 1.67
CA ALA A 153 -12.86 6.41 2.93
C ALA A 153 -13.81 7.60 3.13
N SER A 154 -13.99 8.00 4.37
CA SER A 154 -14.82 9.16 4.72
C SER A 154 -14.08 10.07 5.67
N ALA A 155 -14.16 11.38 5.45
CA ALA A 155 -13.64 12.37 6.38
C ALA A 155 -14.38 12.34 7.75
N ASN A 156 -15.57 11.73 7.78
CA ASN A 156 -16.39 11.63 8.99
C ASN A 156 -16.13 10.35 9.81
N LEU A 157 -15.20 9.48 9.37
CA LEU A 157 -14.81 8.26 10.09
C LEU A 157 -13.28 8.17 10.09
N THR A 158 -12.66 8.58 11.18
CA THR A 158 -11.21 8.69 11.29
C THR A 158 -10.65 7.99 12.53
N TRP A 159 -9.37 7.60 12.48
CA TRP A 159 -8.59 7.04 13.58
C TRP A 159 -7.30 7.85 13.76
N ASP A 160 -7.05 8.37 14.97
CA ASP A 160 -5.92 9.23 15.30
C ASP A 160 -4.85 8.53 16.16
N ASP A 161 -4.68 7.21 16.03
CA ASP A 161 -3.83 6.32 16.84
C ASP A 161 -4.33 6.09 18.28
N ALA A 162 -5.34 6.79 18.73
CA ALA A 162 -5.92 6.67 20.07
C ALA A 162 -7.46 6.59 20.04
N ASN A 163 -8.09 7.36 19.17
CA ASN A 163 -9.53 7.54 19.14
C ASN A 163 -10.14 7.23 17.77
N LEU A 164 -11.30 6.59 17.78
CA LEU A 164 -12.16 6.49 16.61
C LEU A 164 -13.14 7.68 16.66
N LEU A 165 -13.05 8.57 15.70
CA LEU A 165 -13.95 9.71 15.56
C LEU A 165 -15.02 9.40 14.51
N ILE A 166 -16.29 9.54 14.91
CA ILE A 166 -17.46 9.58 14.03
C ILE A 166 -17.96 11.02 14.07
N ASP A 167 -17.81 11.77 12.98
CA ASP A 167 -18.10 13.20 12.89
C ASP A 167 -19.34 13.46 12.03
N ALA A 168 -19.75 14.73 11.93
CA ALA A 168 -20.87 15.20 11.10
C ALA A 168 -22.20 14.50 11.39
N GLU A 169 -22.60 14.48 12.69
CA GLU A 169 -23.87 13.90 13.14
C GLU A 169 -24.00 12.38 12.86
N GLY A 170 -22.83 11.69 12.77
CA GLY A 170 -22.80 10.22 12.69
C GLY A 170 -23.05 9.58 14.05
N ASP A 171 -23.81 8.50 14.08
CA ASP A 171 -24.08 7.71 15.27
C ASP A 171 -23.41 6.33 15.23
N LEU A 172 -23.06 5.79 16.39
CA LEU A 172 -22.69 4.38 16.51
C LEU A 172 -23.95 3.55 16.59
N ARG A 173 -24.26 2.76 15.56
CA ARG A 173 -25.44 1.90 15.49
C ARG A 173 -25.09 0.46 15.79
N LEU A 174 -25.75 -0.11 16.76
CA LEU A 174 -25.68 -1.52 17.11
C LEU A 174 -26.96 -2.18 16.60
N GLY A 175 -26.85 -2.90 15.47
CA GLY A 175 -27.98 -3.60 14.85
C GLY A 175 -28.43 -4.80 15.68
N ASP A 176 -29.72 -5.14 15.58
CA ASP A 176 -30.25 -6.35 16.16
C ASP A 176 -29.93 -7.61 15.30
N ASN A 177 -30.23 -8.78 15.81
CA ASN A 177 -29.99 -10.03 15.09
C ASN A 177 -31.00 -10.29 13.96
N SER A 178 -32.09 -9.56 13.90
CA SER A 178 -33.16 -9.68 12.87
C SER A 178 -32.96 -8.71 11.69
N GLY A 179 -32.11 -7.68 11.83
CA GLY A 179 -31.45 -7.02 10.73
C GLY A 179 -32.04 -5.71 10.24
N THR A 180 -33.04 -5.11 10.87
CA THR A 180 -33.61 -3.81 10.43
C THR A 180 -33.63 -2.74 11.52
N GLU A 181 -33.65 -3.14 12.78
CA GLU A 181 -33.68 -2.24 13.94
C GLU A 181 -32.26 -2.11 14.54
N TYR A 182 -32.00 -1.03 15.23
CA TYR A 182 -30.73 -0.75 15.90
C TYR A 182 -30.90 0.07 17.17
N VAL A 183 -29.90 0.04 18.03
CA VAL A 183 -29.68 1.00 19.12
C VAL A 183 -28.55 1.92 18.73
N GLY A 184 -28.82 3.23 18.69
CA GLY A 184 -27.80 4.24 18.37
C GLY A 184 -27.23 4.89 19.63
N ILE A 185 -25.93 5.23 19.59
CA ILE A 185 -25.26 6.15 20.51
C ILE A 185 -24.88 7.37 19.69
N ASP A 186 -25.44 8.51 20.03
CA ASP A 186 -25.31 9.75 19.27
C ASP A 186 -24.91 10.91 20.19
N ALA A 187 -24.22 11.89 19.63
CA ALA A 187 -23.94 13.15 20.30
C ALA A 187 -25.03 14.18 19.95
N PRO A 188 -25.48 15.03 20.90
CA PRO A 188 -26.46 16.07 20.58
C PRO A 188 -25.85 17.09 19.59
N ALA A 189 -26.68 17.74 18.78
CA ALA A 189 -26.28 18.71 17.76
C ALA A 189 -25.37 19.83 18.28
N THR A 190 -25.37 20.12 19.58
CA THR A 190 -24.45 21.07 20.20
C THR A 190 -24.00 20.56 21.56
N VAL A 191 -22.69 20.40 21.72
CA VAL A 191 -22.04 20.09 23.00
C VAL A 191 -21.28 21.32 23.46
N SER A 192 -21.63 21.86 24.63
CA SER A 192 -21.02 23.09 25.14
C SER A 192 -19.56 22.93 25.61
N ALA A 193 -19.18 21.71 26.01
CA ALA A 193 -17.83 21.33 26.36
C ALA A 193 -17.65 19.82 26.19
N SER A 194 -16.50 19.39 25.67
CA SER A 194 -16.20 17.96 25.51
C SER A 194 -16.15 17.25 26.85
N TYR A 195 -16.72 16.06 26.93
CA TYR A 195 -16.63 15.18 28.10
C TYR A 195 -16.56 13.71 27.64
N THR A 196 -16.04 12.87 28.53
CA THR A 196 -15.96 11.42 28.30
C THR A 196 -16.84 10.71 29.33
N ILE A 197 -17.66 9.76 28.87
CA ILE A 197 -18.38 8.85 29.75
C ILE A 197 -17.46 7.68 30.12
N THR A 198 -16.94 7.67 31.34
CA THR A 198 -16.11 6.59 31.85
C THR A 198 -16.99 5.53 32.49
N LEU A 199 -17.04 4.35 31.90
CA LEU A 199 -17.82 3.23 32.42
C LEU A 199 -17.20 2.69 33.73
N PRO A 200 -18.01 2.10 34.63
CA PRO A 200 -17.51 1.46 35.85
C PRO A 200 -16.55 0.31 35.54
N THR A 201 -15.58 0.08 36.41
CA THR A 201 -14.56 -0.98 36.27
C THR A 201 -15.11 -2.40 36.40
N ALA A 202 -16.33 -2.56 36.87
CA ALA A 202 -16.99 -3.84 37.03
C ALA A 202 -18.48 -3.75 36.68
N VAL A 203 -19.10 -4.90 36.42
CA VAL A 203 -20.54 -5.01 36.26
C VAL A 203 -21.27 -4.74 37.58
N ALA A 204 -22.54 -4.38 37.51
CA ALA A 204 -23.39 -4.27 38.72
C ALA A 204 -23.41 -5.61 39.48
N GLY A 205 -23.24 -5.58 40.80
CA GLY A 205 -23.15 -6.79 41.64
C GLY A 205 -24.48 -7.58 41.73
N SER A 206 -25.60 -6.98 41.36
CA SER A 206 -26.92 -7.65 41.33
C SER A 206 -27.90 -6.87 40.43
N ALA A 207 -29.14 -7.37 40.29
CA ALA A 207 -30.21 -6.63 39.59
C ALA A 207 -30.61 -5.37 40.36
N ASN A 208 -31.36 -4.48 39.68
CA ASN A 208 -31.85 -3.21 40.21
C ASN A 208 -30.79 -2.16 40.53
N PHE A 209 -29.76 -2.11 39.67
CA PHE A 209 -28.80 -0.99 39.66
C PHE A 209 -29.02 -0.13 38.41
N ALA A 210 -28.78 1.15 38.55
CA ALA A 210 -28.74 2.12 37.46
C ALA A 210 -27.34 2.67 37.28
N LEU A 211 -26.94 2.94 36.03
CA LEU A 211 -25.75 3.68 35.74
C LEU A 211 -25.97 5.16 35.98
N THR A 212 -25.21 5.77 36.87
CA THR A 212 -25.32 7.19 37.21
C THR A 212 -23.95 7.85 37.14
N THR A 213 -23.92 9.17 36.95
CA THR A 213 -22.69 9.94 37.06
C THR A 213 -22.30 10.10 38.54
N THR A 214 -20.98 10.01 38.81
CA THR A 214 -20.43 10.25 40.15
C THR A 214 -20.08 11.72 40.39
N ASP A 215 -19.83 12.43 39.30
CA ASP A 215 -19.33 13.81 39.28
C ASP A 215 -19.78 14.55 38.03
N GLY A 216 -19.38 15.80 37.89
CA GLY A 216 -19.61 16.62 36.68
C GLY A 216 -18.64 16.32 35.52
N SER A 217 -17.76 15.32 35.63
CA SER A 217 -16.69 15.04 34.66
C SER A 217 -16.95 13.81 33.79
N GLY A 218 -18.15 13.19 33.92
CA GLY A 218 -18.57 12.03 33.11
C GLY A 218 -18.20 10.68 33.69
N ASN A 219 -17.57 10.58 34.84
CA ASN A 219 -17.35 9.31 35.52
C ASN A 219 -18.67 8.70 35.97
N THR A 220 -18.85 7.41 35.76
CA THR A 220 -20.11 6.72 36.09
C THR A 220 -19.90 5.58 37.08
N GLN A 221 -20.99 5.23 37.78
CA GLN A 221 -21.03 4.12 38.72
C GLN A 221 -22.38 3.40 38.69
N TRP A 222 -22.40 2.19 39.20
CA TRP A 222 -23.63 1.47 39.45
C TRP A 222 -24.21 1.85 40.80
N VAL A 223 -25.45 2.37 40.84
CA VAL A 223 -26.15 2.73 42.06
C VAL A 223 -27.45 1.94 42.17
N ALA A 224 -27.68 1.35 43.35
CA ALA A 224 -28.93 0.62 43.59
C ALA A 224 -30.13 1.55 43.44
N THR A 225 -31.14 1.14 42.64
CA THR A 225 -32.34 1.96 42.36
C THR A 225 -33.16 2.27 43.63
N SER A 226 -33.01 1.44 44.66
CA SER A 226 -33.61 1.69 45.99
C SER A 226 -33.10 2.98 46.67
N THR A 227 -31.95 3.52 46.20
CA THR A 227 -31.40 4.77 46.74
C THR A 227 -31.98 6.02 46.06
N PHE A 228 -32.73 5.89 44.95
CA PHE A 228 -33.35 7.02 44.25
C PHE A 228 -34.69 7.44 44.80
N GLY A 229 -35.23 6.68 45.74
CA GLY A 229 -36.51 7.00 46.37
C GLY A 229 -36.38 7.94 47.57
N ILE A 230 -37.50 8.51 47.97
CA ILE A 230 -37.64 9.15 49.27
C ILE A 230 -37.43 8.06 50.34
N SER A 231 -36.46 8.28 51.26
CA SER A 231 -36.24 7.30 52.33
C SER A 231 -37.57 7.02 53.07
N THR A 232 -37.75 5.77 53.47
CA THR A 232 -39.00 5.31 54.15
C THR A 232 -39.38 6.23 55.29
N GLY A 233 -38.42 6.74 56.04
CA GLY A 233 -38.65 7.72 57.11
C GLY A 233 -39.19 9.07 56.62
N LYS A 234 -38.71 9.59 55.49
CA LYS A 234 -39.27 10.81 54.89
C LYS A 234 -40.64 10.58 54.27
N ALA A 235 -40.86 9.41 53.66
CA ALA A 235 -42.18 9.05 53.11
C ALA A 235 -43.24 8.94 54.22
N ILE A 236 -42.89 8.33 55.35
CA ILE A 236 -43.77 8.25 56.53
C ILE A 236 -44.02 9.63 57.10
N ALA A 237 -42.98 10.45 57.25
CA ALA A 237 -43.15 11.82 57.75
C ALA A 237 -44.04 12.68 56.84
N MET A 238 -43.92 12.58 55.51
CA MET A 238 -44.78 13.26 54.57
C MET A 238 -46.22 12.74 54.64
N ALA A 239 -46.43 11.44 54.76
CA ALA A 239 -47.77 10.87 54.94
C ALA A 239 -48.41 11.28 56.26
N MET A 240 -47.63 11.46 57.31
CA MET A 240 -48.15 11.94 58.60
C MET A 240 -48.48 13.46 58.62
N ILE A 241 -47.82 14.25 57.75
CA ILE A 241 -48.00 15.70 57.68
C ILE A 241 -49.15 16.10 56.70
N PHE A 242 -49.25 15.33 55.63
CA PHE A 242 -50.13 15.68 54.48
C PHE A 242 -51.23 14.60 54.20
N GLY A 243 -51.24 13.48 54.93
CA GLY A 243 -52.21 12.37 54.80
C GLY A 243 -53.45 12.56 55.71
#